data_a9219277d62636c8a1fbf748617838eb
#
_entry.id   a9219277d62636c8a1fbf748617838eb
#
_cell.length_a   1.000
_cell.length_b   1.000
_cell.length_c   1.000
_cell.angle_alpha   90.00
_cell.angle_beta   90.00
_cell.angle_gamma   90.00
#
_symmetry.space_group_name_H-M   'P 1'
#
loop_
_entity.id
_entity.type
_entity.pdbx_description
1 polymer ?
#
loop_
_entity_poly.entity_id
_entity_poly.type
_entity_poly.pdbx_seq_one_letter_code
_entity_poly.pdbx_strand_id
1 'polypeptide(L)'
;MAAEACGADADIAVPFALAVELIHTYSLVHDDLPSMDDDDFRRGQPTCHKKFGEAQAILTGDALLTEAFAVLGAAGASATQVALLATAAGGGGMVGGQVLDIDEAPVRDTDALEHLHRLKTGALLRAAVLGGGLAAGADTDAQAALSRYGAALGLLFQITDDLLDATQDADAGNRSYLNYTDAETLRVRALAVAADAGEAARRLGPAGEALALFAEAILNRKS
;
A
#
# COMPACT_ATOMS: atom_id res chain seq x y z
N MET A 1 2.85 14.58 5.40
CA MET A 1 2.22 14.05 6.65
C MET A 1 3.23 13.32 7.54
N ALA A 2 3.84 12.16 7.18
CA ALA A 2 4.75 11.44 8.09
C ALA A 2 6.02 12.23 8.43
N ALA A 3 6.64 12.91 7.46
CA ALA A 3 7.77 13.80 7.71
C ALA A 3 7.39 14.98 8.62
N GLU A 4 6.26 15.60 8.38
CA GLU A 4 5.73 16.70 9.19
C GLU A 4 5.40 16.24 10.62
N ALA A 5 4.87 15.03 10.78
CA ALA A 5 4.65 14.41 12.10
C ALA A 5 5.96 14.18 12.87
N CYS A 6 7.09 14.11 12.16
CA CYS A 6 8.44 14.05 12.74
C CYS A 6 9.13 15.44 12.80
N GLY A 7 8.42 16.54 12.54
CA GLY A 7 8.90 17.91 12.70
C GLY A 7 9.75 18.43 11.52
N ALA A 8 9.71 17.77 10.38
CA ALA A 8 10.41 18.22 9.17
C ALA A 8 9.42 18.79 8.12
N ASP A 9 9.98 19.51 7.13
CA ASP A 9 9.20 19.94 5.97
C ASP A 9 8.79 18.72 5.12
N ALA A 10 7.60 18.76 4.52
CA ALA A 10 7.09 17.73 3.64
C ALA A 10 8.01 17.44 2.46
N ASP A 11 8.69 18.46 1.95
CA ASP A 11 9.55 18.38 0.77
C ASP A 11 10.71 17.38 0.93
N ILE A 12 11.18 17.15 2.16
CA ILE A 12 12.25 16.17 2.41
C ILE A 12 11.84 14.74 2.07
N ALA A 13 10.54 14.43 2.12
CA ALA A 13 10.01 13.11 1.81
C ALA A 13 9.63 12.93 0.33
N VAL A 14 9.64 14.01 -0.48
CA VAL A 14 9.21 13.96 -1.89
C VAL A 14 9.97 12.90 -2.70
N PRO A 15 11.31 12.76 -2.62
CA PRO A 15 12.01 11.73 -3.37
C PRO A 15 11.55 10.30 -3.01
N PHE A 16 11.33 10.04 -1.72
CA PHE A 16 10.86 8.73 -1.28
C PHE A 16 9.40 8.49 -1.71
N ALA A 17 8.55 9.49 -1.62
CA ALA A 17 7.15 9.42 -2.08
C ALA A 17 7.08 9.16 -3.60
N LEU A 18 7.92 9.85 -4.40
CA LEU A 18 8.01 9.61 -5.84
C LEU A 18 8.48 8.17 -6.13
N ALA A 19 9.47 7.67 -5.41
CA ALA A 19 9.95 6.30 -5.59
C ALA A 19 8.84 5.28 -5.26
N VAL A 20 8.05 5.49 -4.20
CA VAL A 20 6.89 4.65 -3.87
C VAL A 20 5.83 4.68 -4.98
N GLU A 21 5.53 5.86 -5.54
CA GLU A 21 4.57 6.01 -6.63
C GLU A 21 5.04 5.32 -7.92
N LEU A 22 6.33 5.37 -8.24
CA LEU A 22 6.92 4.65 -9.37
C LEU A 22 6.80 3.13 -9.18
N ILE A 23 7.05 2.63 -7.96
CA ILE A 23 6.84 1.22 -7.60
C ILE A 23 5.36 0.83 -7.77
N HIS A 24 4.45 1.64 -7.24
CA HIS A 24 3.01 1.40 -7.38
C HIS A 24 2.59 1.43 -8.86
N THR A 25 3.06 2.40 -9.63
CA THR A 25 2.69 2.55 -11.04
C THR A 25 3.17 1.37 -11.87
N TYR A 26 4.41 0.90 -11.67
CA TYR A 26 4.88 -0.27 -12.42
C TYR A 26 4.05 -1.51 -12.11
N SER A 27 3.65 -1.71 -10.84
CA SER A 27 2.85 -2.87 -10.47
C SER A 27 1.50 -2.86 -11.20
N LEU A 28 0.84 -1.70 -11.30
CA LEU A 28 -0.41 -1.58 -12.06
C LEU A 28 -0.23 -1.88 -13.55
N VAL A 29 0.88 -1.41 -14.16
CA VAL A 29 1.18 -1.67 -15.57
C VAL A 29 1.40 -3.16 -15.83
N HIS A 30 2.06 -3.87 -14.90
CA HIS A 30 2.30 -5.29 -15.03
C HIS A 30 1.08 -6.13 -14.65
N ASP A 31 0.31 -5.73 -13.64
CA ASP A 31 -0.93 -6.41 -13.25
C ASP A 31 -1.95 -6.45 -14.40
N ASP A 32 -2.03 -5.40 -15.21
CA ASP A 32 -2.94 -5.33 -16.37
C ASP A 32 -2.56 -6.29 -17.52
N LEU A 33 -1.36 -6.88 -17.54
CA LEU A 33 -0.91 -7.74 -18.66
C LEU A 33 -1.78 -8.99 -18.83
N PRO A 34 -1.88 -9.56 -20.07
CA PRO A 34 -2.64 -10.79 -20.34
C PRO A 34 -2.19 -12.02 -19.52
N SER A 35 -0.96 -12.03 -19.02
CA SER A 35 -0.42 -13.09 -18.17
C SER A 35 -0.71 -12.89 -16.67
N MET A 36 -1.41 -11.81 -16.32
CA MET A 36 -1.79 -11.40 -14.98
C MET A 36 -3.32 -11.26 -14.91
N ASP A 37 -3.84 -10.04 -14.71
CA ASP A 37 -5.28 -9.80 -14.55
C ASP A 37 -6.01 -9.66 -15.91
N ASP A 38 -5.28 -9.46 -17.03
CA ASP A 38 -5.77 -9.26 -18.41
C ASP A 38 -6.81 -8.13 -18.52
N ASP A 39 -6.56 -7.01 -17.82
CA ASP A 39 -7.47 -5.87 -17.81
C ASP A 39 -7.34 -5.00 -19.05
N ASP A 40 -8.47 -4.76 -19.74
CA ASP A 40 -8.51 -3.88 -20.93
C ASP A 40 -8.51 -2.39 -20.56
N PHE A 41 -9.08 -2.04 -19.39
CA PHE A 41 -9.25 -0.66 -18.94
C PHE A 41 -8.86 -0.48 -17.48
N ARG A 42 -8.20 0.64 -17.17
CA ARG A 42 -7.91 1.09 -15.83
C ARG A 42 -8.26 2.57 -15.68
N ARG A 43 -9.06 2.90 -14.65
CA ARG A 43 -9.56 4.28 -14.41
C ARG A 43 -10.21 4.90 -15.66
N GLY A 44 -10.95 4.09 -16.43
CA GLY A 44 -11.65 4.53 -17.63
C GLY A 44 -10.76 4.78 -18.86
N GLN A 45 -9.46 4.44 -18.80
CA GLN A 45 -8.54 4.53 -19.94
C GLN A 45 -8.07 3.14 -20.35
N PRO A 46 -7.76 2.89 -21.65
CA PRO A 46 -7.12 1.65 -22.08
C PRO A 46 -5.81 1.43 -21.32
N THR A 47 -5.57 0.19 -20.89
CA THR A 47 -4.33 -0.21 -20.21
C THR A 47 -3.11 -0.09 -21.11
N CYS A 48 -1.91 -0.10 -20.53
CA CYS A 48 -0.67 0.12 -21.26
C CYS A 48 -0.48 -0.91 -22.38
N HIS A 49 -0.74 -2.19 -22.09
CA HIS A 49 -0.58 -3.25 -23.08
C HIS A 49 -1.63 -3.16 -24.21
N LYS A 50 -2.86 -2.73 -23.95
CA LYS A 50 -3.89 -2.53 -24.98
C LYS A 50 -3.56 -1.35 -25.88
N LYS A 51 -2.98 -0.28 -25.34
CA LYS A 51 -2.68 0.93 -26.09
C LYS A 51 -1.37 0.86 -26.87
N PHE A 52 -0.33 0.23 -26.29
CA PHE A 52 1.04 0.27 -26.81
C PHE A 52 1.63 -1.11 -27.09
N GLY A 53 0.94 -2.19 -26.75
CA GLY A 53 1.38 -3.57 -26.88
C GLY A 53 2.11 -4.10 -25.63
N GLU A 54 2.10 -5.43 -25.49
CA GLU A 54 2.64 -6.13 -24.32
C GLU A 54 4.12 -5.87 -24.06
N ALA A 55 4.95 -5.91 -25.12
CA ALA A 55 6.38 -5.65 -25.00
C ALA A 55 6.67 -4.25 -24.42
N GLN A 56 5.90 -3.23 -24.87
CA GLN A 56 6.05 -1.88 -24.32
C GLN A 56 5.58 -1.79 -22.87
N ALA A 57 4.51 -2.49 -22.50
CA ALA A 57 4.03 -2.52 -21.13
C ALA A 57 5.06 -3.16 -20.19
N ILE A 58 5.64 -4.31 -20.56
CA ILE A 58 6.71 -4.97 -19.81
C ILE A 58 7.89 -4.02 -19.59
N LEU A 59 8.43 -3.45 -20.68
CA LEU A 59 9.58 -2.54 -20.59
C LEU A 59 9.27 -1.24 -19.84
N THR A 60 8.03 -0.76 -19.90
CA THR A 60 7.59 0.42 -19.13
C THR A 60 7.61 0.10 -17.63
N GLY A 61 7.08 -1.05 -17.21
CA GLY A 61 7.15 -1.47 -15.83
C GLY A 61 8.58 -1.64 -15.34
N ASP A 62 9.46 -2.29 -16.11
CA ASP A 62 10.88 -2.45 -15.79
C ASP A 62 11.59 -1.09 -15.61
N ALA A 63 11.29 -0.15 -16.50
CA ALA A 63 11.86 1.20 -16.45
C ALA A 63 11.39 1.95 -15.20
N LEU A 64 10.09 1.92 -14.88
CA LEU A 64 9.52 2.57 -13.69
C LEU A 64 10.10 1.98 -12.39
N LEU A 65 10.20 0.66 -12.31
CA LEU A 65 10.83 -0.02 -11.17
C LEU A 65 12.27 0.43 -10.99
N THR A 66 13.04 0.51 -12.06
CA THR A 66 14.45 0.94 -12.01
C THR A 66 14.57 2.41 -11.63
N GLU A 67 13.71 3.27 -12.21
CA GLU A 67 13.69 4.71 -11.96
C GLU A 67 13.37 5.03 -10.48
N ALA A 68 12.55 4.23 -9.81
CA ALA A 68 12.30 4.39 -8.38
C ALA A 68 13.60 4.39 -7.55
N PHE A 69 14.52 3.49 -7.85
CA PHE A 69 15.81 3.44 -7.16
C PHE A 69 16.79 4.51 -7.66
N ALA A 70 16.72 4.91 -8.92
CA ALA A 70 17.52 6.02 -9.45
C ALA A 70 17.15 7.35 -8.76
N VAL A 71 15.87 7.61 -8.55
CA VAL A 71 15.38 8.79 -7.80
C VAL A 71 15.92 8.79 -6.36
N LEU A 72 15.87 7.66 -5.66
CA LEU A 72 16.44 7.56 -4.30
C LEU A 72 17.95 7.80 -4.29
N GLY A 73 18.67 7.22 -5.26
CA GLY A 73 20.11 7.40 -5.40
C GLY A 73 20.47 8.87 -5.67
N ALA A 74 19.78 9.53 -6.59
CA ALA A 74 20.00 10.94 -6.93
C ALA A 74 19.70 11.89 -5.76
N ALA A 75 18.73 11.54 -4.90
CA ALA A 75 18.37 12.30 -3.70
C ALA A 75 19.31 12.01 -2.50
N GLY A 76 20.28 11.10 -2.63
CA GLY A 76 21.15 10.72 -1.51
C GLY A 76 20.45 9.95 -0.40
N ALA A 77 19.41 9.18 -0.74
CA ALA A 77 18.68 8.37 0.23
C ALA A 77 19.61 7.41 0.98
N SER A 78 19.36 7.21 2.27
CA SER A 78 20.15 6.30 3.10
C SER A 78 19.97 4.84 2.65
N ALA A 79 20.95 3.99 2.95
CA ALA A 79 20.86 2.55 2.72
C ALA A 79 19.60 1.94 3.39
N THR A 80 19.19 2.48 4.54
CA THR A 80 17.97 2.06 5.25
C THR A 80 16.69 2.35 4.43
N GLN A 81 16.60 3.53 3.82
CA GLN A 81 15.47 3.89 2.96
C GLN A 81 15.41 3.01 1.70
N VAL A 82 16.57 2.79 1.06
CA VAL A 82 16.66 1.90 -0.12
C VAL A 82 16.24 0.47 0.24
N ALA A 83 16.77 -0.06 1.35
CA ALA A 83 16.42 -1.40 1.82
C ALA A 83 14.94 -1.53 2.20
N LEU A 84 14.35 -0.49 2.83
CA LEU A 84 12.93 -0.44 3.15
C LEU A 84 12.07 -0.58 1.89
N LEU A 85 12.33 0.25 0.86
CA LEU A 85 11.58 0.21 -0.39
C LEU A 85 11.78 -1.12 -1.13
N ALA A 86 13.02 -1.60 -1.22
CA ALA A 86 13.33 -2.86 -1.89
C ALA A 86 12.64 -4.06 -1.23
N THR A 87 12.58 -4.09 0.10
CA THR A 87 11.88 -5.13 0.85
C THR A 87 10.36 -5.05 0.63
N ALA A 88 9.81 -3.83 0.68
CA ALA A 88 8.37 -3.62 0.52
C ALA A 88 7.88 -3.90 -0.91
N ALA A 89 8.69 -3.62 -1.92
CA ALA A 89 8.37 -3.88 -3.32
C ALA A 89 8.63 -5.34 -3.73
N GLY A 90 9.62 -6.00 -3.12
CA GLY A 90 10.14 -7.30 -3.53
C GLY A 90 9.35 -8.51 -3.03
N GLY A 91 10.02 -9.69 -3.03
CA GLY A 91 9.41 -10.98 -2.64
C GLY A 91 8.95 -11.06 -1.18
N GLY A 92 9.50 -10.23 -0.28
CA GLY A 92 9.03 -10.07 1.10
C GLY A 92 7.90 -9.06 1.28
N GLY A 93 7.36 -8.51 0.20
CA GLY A 93 6.31 -7.50 0.15
C GLY A 93 5.39 -7.67 -1.06
N MET A 94 5.21 -6.58 -1.83
CA MET A 94 4.21 -6.48 -2.90
C MET A 94 4.31 -7.61 -3.94
N VAL A 95 5.49 -7.90 -4.47
CA VAL A 95 5.68 -8.99 -5.44
C VAL A 95 5.35 -10.35 -4.81
N GLY A 96 5.78 -10.60 -3.57
CA GLY A 96 5.41 -11.83 -2.86
C GLY A 96 3.90 -11.95 -2.63
N GLY A 97 3.24 -10.84 -2.31
CA GLY A 97 1.79 -10.78 -2.21
C GLY A 97 1.09 -11.06 -3.54
N GLN A 98 1.61 -10.51 -4.65
CA GLN A 98 1.09 -10.78 -5.98
C GLN A 98 1.25 -12.25 -6.39
N VAL A 99 2.36 -12.90 -6.05
CA VAL A 99 2.52 -14.35 -6.27
C VAL A 99 1.44 -15.15 -5.55
N LEU A 100 1.10 -14.79 -4.30
CA LEU A 100 0.01 -15.43 -3.56
C LEU A 100 -1.37 -15.10 -4.16
N ASP A 101 -1.48 -13.95 -4.80
CA ASP A 101 -2.73 -13.48 -5.38
C ASP A 101 -3.05 -14.17 -6.71
N ILE A 102 -2.09 -14.43 -7.55
CA ILE A 102 -2.27 -15.15 -8.82
C ILE A 102 -2.32 -16.69 -8.64
N ASP A 103 -1.99 -17.20 -7.45
CA ASP A 103 -2.08 -18.64 -7.17
C ASP A 103 -3.56 -19.06 -7.18
N GLU A 104 -3.92 -20.04 -8.00
CA GLU A 104 -5.29 -20.57 -8.11
C GLU A 104 -5.75 -21.31 -6.83
N ALA A 105 -4.83 -21.59 -5.91
CA ALA A 105 -5.16 -22.24 -4.65
C ALA A 105 -6.11 -21.35 -3.82
N PRO A 106 -7.21 -21.90 -3.29
CA PRO A 106 -8.13 -21.13 -2.48
C PRO A 106 -7.45 -20.63 -1.21
N VAL A 107 -7.68 -19.36 -0.88
CA VAL A 107 -7.29 -18.80 0.42
C VAL A 107 -8.03 -19.58 1.52
N ARG A 108 -7.31 -20.10 2.49
CA ARG A 108 -7.86 -21.09 3.46
C ARG A 108 -8.74 -20.46 4.53
N ASP A 109 -8.39 -19.26 4.96
CA ASP A 109 -9.02 -18.58 6.08
C ASP A 109 -8.68 -17.07 6.06
N THR A 110 -9.24 -16.35 7.01
CA THR A 110 -9.03 -14.92 7.18
C THR A 110 -7.56 -14.55 7.42
N ASP A 111 -6.81 -15.40 8.13
CA ASP A 111 -5.40 -15.12 8.44
C ASP A 111 -4.52 -15.21 7.19
N ALA A 112 -4.80 -16.20 6.32
CA ALA A 112 -4.13 -16.34 5.04
C ALA A 112 -4.45 -15.16 4.11
N LEU A 113 -5.71 -14.70 4.09
CA LEU A 113 -6.13 -13.52 3.33
C LEU A 113 -5.44 -12.25 3.85
N GLU A 114 -5.41 -12.06 5.17
CA GLU A 114 -4.71 -10.93 5.76
C GLU A 114 -3.21 -10.95 5.48
N HIS A 115 -2.60 -12.13 5.47
CA HIS A 115 -1.19 -12.26 5.10
C HIS A 115 -0.95 -11.80 3.65
N LEU A 116 -1.79 -12.24 2.71
CA LEU A 116 -1.75 -11.80 1.31
C LEU A 116 -1.88 -10.28 1.20
N HIS A 117 -2.92 -9.70 1.79
CA HIS A 117 -3.17 -8.26 1.76
C HIS A 117 -2.06 -7.44 2.42
N ARG A 118 -1.49 -7.95 3.51
CA ARG A 118 -0.35 -7.32 4.20
C ARG A 118 0.88 -7.25 3.29
N LEU A 119 1.09 -8.26 2.46
CA LEU A 119 2.20 -8.27 1.50
C LEU A 119 1.87 -7.43 0.26
N LYS A 120 0.77 -7.73 -0.44
CA LYS A 120 0.43 -7.11 -1.74
C LYS A 120 0.25 -5.60 -1.60
N THR A 121 -0.50 -5.14 -0.61
CA THR A 121 -0.88 -3.73 -0.42
C THR A 121 -0.21 -3.10 0.81
N GLY A 122 -0.27 -3.79 1.94
CA GLY A 122 0.16 -3.25 3.23
C GLY A 122 1.64 -2.93 3.31
N ALA A 123 2.50 -3.72 2.67
CA ALA A 123 3.95 -3.53 2.72
C ALA A 123 4.37 -2.18 2.11
N LEU A 124 3.82 -1.82 0.96
CA LEU A 124 4.16 -0.57 0.28
C LEU A 124 3.58 0.65 1.02
N LEU A 125 2.34 0.56 1.54
CA LEU A 125 1.74 1.62 2.36
C LEU A 125 2.55 1.85 3.64
N ARG A 126 2.95 0.78 4.33
CA ARG A 126 3.83 0.88 5.51
C ARG A 126 5.18 1.52 5.15
N ALA A 127 5.77 1.14 4.03
CA ALA A 127 7.02 1.71 3.56
C ALA A 127 6.88 3.20 3.24
N ALA A 128 5.79 3.62 2.62
CA ALA A 128 5.50 5.03 2.32
C ALA A 128 5.49 5.88 3.60
N VAL A 129 4.79 5.41 4.64
CA VAL A 129 4.70 6.10 5.93
C VAL A 129 6.06 6.13 6.63
N LEU A 130 6.70 4.98 6.81
CA LEU A 130 7.97 4.87 7.50
C LEU A 130 9.11 5.58 6.77
N GLY A 131 9.12 5.51 5.43
CA GLY A 131 10.11 6.18 4.60
C GLY A 131 10.05 7.71 4.71
N GLY A 132 8.85 8.27 4.84
CA GLY A 132 8.67 9.70 5.13
C GLY A 132 9.25 10.11 6.49
N GLY A 133 9.05 9.28 7.52
CA GLY A 133 9.68 9.50 8.83
C GLY A 133 11.21 9.36 8.80
N LEU A 134 11.73 8.35 8.08
CA LEU A 134 13.17 8.17 7.90
C LEU A 134 13.81 9.36 7.18
N ALA A 135 13.15 9.91 6.17
CA ALA A 135 13.61 11.12 5.49
C ALA A 135 13.71 12.32 6.44
N ALA A 136 12.79 12.41 7.41
CA ALA A 136 12.78 13.43 8.46
C ALA A 136 13.75 13.16 9.63
N GLY A 137 14.48 12.05 9.61
CA GLY A 137 15.39 11.69 10.70
C GLY A 137 14.66 11.17 11.97
N ALA A 138 13.49 10.56 11.82
CA ALA A 138 12.72 9.99 12.90
C ALA A 138 13.59 9.08 13.80
N ASP A 139 13.47 9.26 15.11
CA ASP A 139 14.09 8.39 16.10
C ASP A 139 13.42 7.00 16.16
N THR A 140 13.97 6.11 16.97
CA THR A 140 13.49 4.72 17.07
C THR A 140 12.02 4.63 17.49
N ASP A 141 11.58 5.49 18.40
CA ASP A 141 10.22 5.48 18.92
C ASP A 141 9.22 5.98 17.87
N ALA A 142 9.58 7.07 17.17
CA ALA A 142 8.81 7.57 16.05
C ALA A 142 8.74 6.56 14.90
N GLN A 143 9.85 5.90 14.57
CA GLN A 143 9.87 4.83 13.56
C GLN A 143 8.96 3.66 13.94
N ALA A 144 8.97 3.24 15.21
CA ALA A 144 8.07 2.19 15.70
C ALA A 144 6.60 2.61 15.58
N ALA A 145 6.26 3.86 15.96
CA ALA A 145 4.92 4.42 15.85
C ALA A 145 4.46 4.49 14.38
N LEU A 146 5.28 5.02 13.48
CA LEU A 146 5.00 5.10 12.04
C LEU A 146 4.85 3.72 11.40
N SER A 147 5.67 2.75 11.80
CA SER A 147 5.60 1.38 11.32
C SER A 147 4.29 0.69 11.73
N ARG A 148 3.84 0.88 12.99
CA ARG A 148 2.54 0.38 13.48
C ARG A 148 1.39 1.06 12.75
N TYR A 149 1.45 2.39 12.63
CA TYR A 149 0.46 3.17 11.90
C TYR A 149 0.32 2.69 10.44
N GLY A 150 1.42 2.58 9.70
CA GLY A 150 1.39 2.16 8.30
C GLY A 150 0.89 0.72 8.10
N ALA A 151 1.18 -0.18 9.03
CA ALA A 151 0.64 -1.54 9.02
C ALA A 151 -0.88 -1.56 9.26
N ALA A 152 -1.36 -0.80 10.24
CA ALA A 152 -2.79 -0.66 10.50
C ALA A 152 -3.52 0.02 9.33
N LEU A 153 -2.93 1.06 8.73
CA LEU A 153 -3.50 1.76 7.58
C LEU A 153 -3.67 0.82 6.38
N GLY A 154 -2.66 -0.02 6.08
CA GLY A 154 -2.73 -0.99 5.00
C GLY A 154 -3.84 -2.02 5.18
N LEU A 155 -4.01 -2.52 6.41
CA LEU A 155 -5.08 -3.44 6.75
C LEU A 155 -6.46 -2.75 6.66
N LEU A 156 -6.57 -1.54 7.21
CA LEU A 156 -7.79 -0.73 7.15
C LEU A 156 -8.23 -0.48 5.71
N PHE A 157 -7.27 -0.16 4.84
CA PHE A 157 -7.53 0.10 3.43
C PHE A 157 -8.20 -1.12 2.77
N GLN A 158 -7.68 -2.32 2.96
CA GLN A 158 -8.25 -3.54 2.38
C GLN A 158 -9.62 -3.90 2.97
N ILE A 159 -9.78 -3.76 4.28
CA ILE A 159 -11.10 -4.00 4.92
C ILE A 159 -12.16 -3.06 4.36
N THR A 160 -11.80 -1.78 4.17
CA THR A 160 -12.74 -0.79 3.65
C THR A 160 -13.01 -0.96 2.16
N ASP A 161 -12.05 -1.44 1.35
CA ASP A 161 -12.29 -1.81 -0.03
C ASP A 161 -13.34 -2.92 -0.12
N ASP A 162 -13.15 -4.02 0.60
CA ASP A 162 -14.09 -5.14 0.61
C ASP A 162 -15.51 -4.73 1.06
N LEU A 163 -15.61 -3.82 2.05
CA LEU A 163 -16.91 -3.29 2.48
C LEU A 163 -17.58 -2.40 1.44
N LEU A 164 -16.81 -1.70 0.62
CA LEU A 164 -17.33 -0.87 -0.48
C LEU A 164 -17.76 -1.72 -1.67
N ASP A 165 -16.95 -2.69 -2.06
CA ASP A 165 -17.22 -3.58 -3.19
C ASP A 165 -18.48 -4.40 -2.95
N ALA A 166 -18.74 -4.83 -1.71
CA ALA A 166 -19.97 -5.52 -1.34
C ALA A 166 -21.25 -4.72 -1.61
N THR A 167 -21.15 -3.39 -1.75
CA THR A 167 -22.30 -2.51 -2.04
C THR A 167 -22.53 -2.27 -3.55
N GLN A 168 -21.57 -2.68 -4.40
CA GLN A 168 -21.57 -2.31 -5.82
C GLN A 168 -21.91 -3.43 -6.79
N ASP A 169 -21.77 -4.69 -6.44
CA ASP A 169 -22.36 -5.88 -7.09
C ASP A 169 -21.66 -7.17 -6.60
N ALA A 170 -22.43 -8.28 -6.61
CA ALA A 170 -22.14 -9.55 -5.95
C ALA A 170 -21.09 -10.44 -6.63
N ASP A 171 -20.14 -9.92 -7.34
CA ASP A 171 -18.95 -10.64 -7.82
C ASP A 171 -17.69 -10.19 -7.03
N ALA A 172 -17.80 -10.21 -5.71
CA ALA A 172 -16.63 -10.16 -4.86
C ALA A 172 -15.76 -11.39 -5.21
N GLY A 173 -14.66 -11.17 -5.92
CA GLY A 173 -13.73 -12.22 -6.29
C GLY A 173 -13.36 -13.09 -5.09
N ASN A 174 -12.80 -14.26 -5.30
CA ASN A 174 -12.50 -15.30 -4.29
C ASN A 174 -11.62 -14.85 -3.11
N ARG A 175 -11.28 -13.56 -2.98
CA ARG A 175 -10.29 -13.01 -2.05
C ARG A 175 -10.78 -11.81 -1.23
N SER A 176 -12.08 -11.80 -0.92
CA SER A 176 -12.68 -10.84 0.00
C SER A 176 -12.82 -11.40 1.40
N TYR A 177 -12.65 -10.54 2.41
CA TYR A 177 -12.99 -10.86 3.82
C TYR A 177 -14.43 -11.33 3.97
N LEU A 178 -15.35 -10.86 3.12
CA LEU A 178 -16.76 -11.22 3.17
C LEU A 178 -17.05 -12.67 2.78
N ASN A 179 -16.05 -13.39 2.23
CA ASN A 179 -16.14 -14.83 2.04
C ASN A 179 -15.96 -15.61 3.35
N TYR A 180 -15.45 -14.97 4.40
CA TYR A 180 -15.09 -15.59 5.69
C TYR A 180 -15.81 -14.99 6.89
N THR A 181 -16.41 -13.80 6.75
CA THR A 181 -17.10 -13.10 7.83
C THR A 181 -18.23 -12.25 7.28
N ASP A 182 -19.18 -11.86 8.13
CA ASP A 182 -20.23 -10.93 7.74
C ASP A 182 -19.78 -9.46 7.78
N ALA A 183 -20.51 -8.61 7.05
CA ALA A 183 -20.17 -7.19 6.92
C ALA A 183 -20.20 -6.43 8.26
N GLU A 184 -21.05 -6.82 9.22
CA GLU A 184 -21.10 -6.15 10.52
C GLU A 184 -19.87 -6.46 11.36
N THR A 185 -19.46 -7.73 11.41
CA THR A 185 -18.22 -8.16 12.06
C THR A 185 -17.01 -7.46 11.41
N LEU A 186 -17.00 -7.35 10.08
CA LEU A 186 -15.92 -6.68 9.36
C LEU A 186 -15.87 -5.17 9.65
N ARG A 187 -17.02 -4.49 9.79
CA ARG A 187 -17.10 -3.08 10.22
C ARG A 187 -16.55 -2.88 11.64
N VAL A 188 -16.91 -3.76 12.57
CA VAL A 188 -16.36 -3.71 13.94
C VAL A 188 -14.82 -3.84 13.90
N ARG A 189 -14.29 -4.73 13.07
CA ARG A 189 -12.85 -4.88 12.86
C ARG A 189 -12.21 -3.62 12.26
N ALA A 190 -12.85 -3.00 11.25
CA ALA A 190 -12.38 -1.74 10.66
C ALA A 190 -12.25 -0.64 11.71
N LEU A 191 -13.26 -0.49 12.59
CA LEU A 191 -13.24 0.47 13.69
C LEU A 191 -12.08 0.21 14.65
N ALA A 192 -11.83 -1.04 15.02
CA ALA A 192 -10.71 -1.40 15.90
C ALA A 192 -9.34 -1.11 15.24
N VAL A 193 -9.18 -1.42 13.97
CA VAL A 193 -7.93 -1.14 13.22
C VAL A 193 -7.70 0.37 13.05
N ALA A 194 -8.76 1.14 12.78
CA ALA A 194 -8.67 2.60 12.71
C ALA A 194 -8.28 3.21 14.07
N ALA A 195 -8.83 2.69 15.17
CA ALA A 195 -8.45 3.11 16.52
C ALA A 195 -6.97 2.80 16.83
N ASP A 196 -6.46 1.63 16.41
CA ASP A 196 -5.05 1.26 16.54
C ASP A 196 -4.13 2.19 15.73
N ALA A 197 -4.51 2.52 14.49
CA ALA A 197 -3.81 3.51 13.68
C ALA A 197 -3.78 4.89 14.38
N GLY A 198 -4.93 5.36 14.88
CA GLY A 198 -5.02 6.63 15.62
C GLY A 198 -4.17 6.65 16.89
N GLU A 199 -4.13 5.53 17.64
CA GLU A 199 -3.25 5.41 18.82
C GLU A 199 -1.77 5.49 18.44
N ALA A 200 -1.37 4.78 17.36
CA ALA A 200 0.00 4.83 16.88
C ALA A 200 0.40 6.25 16.42
N ALA A 201 -0.49 6.95 15.70
CA ALA A 201 -0.28 8.33 15.28
C ALA A 201 -0.11 9.30 16.45
N ARG A 202 -0.93 9.18 17.51
CA ARG A 202 -0.85 10.05 18.71
C ARG A 202 0.46 9.91 19.47
N ARG A 203 1.20 8.79 19.33
CA ARG A 203 2.54 8.64 19.92
C ARG A 203 3.56 9.61 19.33
N LEU A 204 3.29 10.18 18.16
CA LEU A 204 4.08 11.24 17.54
C LEU A 204 3.75 12.64 18.11
N GLY A 205 2.93 12.71 19.16
CA GLY A 205 2.48 13.97 19.75
C GLY A 205 1.45 14.71 18.88
N PRO A 206 1.28 16.04 19.09
CA PRO A 206 0.28 16.82 18.35
C PRO A 206 0.45 16.79 16.84
N ALA A 207 1.68 16.63 16.34
CA ALA A 207 1.97 16.55 14.90
C ALA A 207 1.43 15.25 14.25
N GLY A 208 1.13 14.22 15.03
CA GLY A 208 0.51 12.98 14.56
C GLY A 208 -0.98 13.07 14.27
N GLU A 209 -1.66 14.16 14.67
CA GLU A 209 -3.11 14.31 14.51
C GLU A 209 -3.56 14.20 13.04
N ALA A 210 -2.80 14.76 12.11
CA ALA A 210 -3.10 14.68 10.69
C ALA A 210 -3.11 13.21 10.18
N LEU A 211 -2.23 12.36 10.71
CA LEU A 211 -2.22 10.93 10.41
C LEU A 211 -3.44 10.22 11.01
N ALA A 212 -3.84 10.56 12.22
CA ALA A 212 -5.03 9.99 12.85
C ALA A 212 -6.29 10.34 12.05
N LEU A 213 -6.45 11.60 11.65
CA LEU A 213 -7.57 12.06 10.81
C LEU A 213 -7.56 11.38 9.43
N PHE A 214 -6.39 11.09 8.86
CA PHE A 214 -6.30 10.37 7.60
C PHE A 214 -6.80 8.92 7.73
N ALA A 215 -6.48 8.23 8.82
CA ALA A 215 -7.02 6.88 9.07
C ALA A 215 -8.55 6.91 9.24
N GLU A 216 -9.10 7.93 9.92
CA GLU A 216 -10.54 8.15 10.02
C GLU A 216 -11.18 8.43 8.65
N ALA A 217 -10.51 9.18 7.79
CA ALA A 217 -10.99 9.45 6.42
C ALA A 217 -11.05 8.17 5.59
N ILE A 218 -10.06 7.27 5.70
CA ILE A 218 -10.09 5.95 5.05
C ILE A 218 -11.25 5.11 5.57
N LEU A 219 -11.46 5.07 6.89
CA LEU A 219 -12.59 4.35 7.50
C LEU A 219 -13.95 4.81 6.97
N ASN A 220 -14.11 6.11 6.73
CA ASN A 220 -15.38 6.74 6.37
C ASN A 220 -15.53 7.02 4.86
N ARG A 221 -14.61 6.56 4.01
CA ARG A 221 -14.69 6.76 2.56
C ARG A 221 -15.94 6.07 1.98
N LYS A 222 -16.48 6.66 0.90
CA LYS A 222 -17.72 6.20 0.24
C LYS A 222 -17.49 5.73 -1.20
N SER A 223 -16.27 5.82 -1.68
CA SER A 223 -15.82 5.39 -3.02
C SER A 223 -14.29 5.30 -3.01
#